data_74a717223561ed724d7753323430ddc2
#
_entry.id   74a717223561ed724d7753323430ddc2
#
_cell.length_a   1.000
_cell.length_b   1.000
_cell.length_c   1.000
_cell.angle_alpha   90.00
_cell.angle_beta   90.00
_cell.angle_gamma   90.00
#
_symmetry.space_group_name_H-M   'P 1'
#
loop_
_entity.id
_entity.type
_entity.pdbx_description
1 polymer ?
#
loop_
_entity_poly.entity_id
_entity_poly.type
_entity_poly.pdbx_seq_one_letter_code
_entity_poly.pdbx_strand_id
1 'polypeptide(L)'
;TIVCNIGHFDNEIDVSWLNANATKDEIKPQVDLYNLNGKDIILLAEGRLVNLGCATGHPSFVMSNSFTNQTLAQIELWKNVDAYENQVYMLPKYLDEKVAKLHLAKIGVELTELREDQASYIGVTVQGPFKPEYYRY
;
A
#
# COMPACT_ATOMS: atom_id res chain seq x y z
N THR A 1 -4.80 17.98 -21.75
CA THR A 1 -5.25 17.19 -20.58
C THR A 1 -4.26 16.06 -20.32
N ILE A 2 -3.93 15.80 -19.05
CA ILE A 2 -3.12 14.62 -18.67
C ILE A 2 -4.06 13.63 -18.02
N VAL A 3 -4.02 12.37 -18.47
CA VAL A 3 -4.86 11.27 -18.01
C VAL A 3 -3.98 10.13 -17.53
N CYS A 4 -4.28 9.57 -16.39
CA CYS A 4 -3.59 8.41 -15.85
C CYS A 4 -4.53 7.56 -14.99
N ASN A 5 -4.12 6.33 -14.72
CA ASN A 5 -4.83 5.39 -13.90
C ASN A 5 -3.89 4.82 -12.82
N ILE A 6 -4.44 4.45 -11.68
CA ILE A 6 -3.74 3.73 -10.61
C ILE A 6 -4.29 2.32 -10.44
N GLY A 7 -5.35 1.97 -11.14
CA GLY A 7 -5.90 0.62 -11.22
C GLY A 7 -4.94 -0.35 -11.90
N HIS A 8 -5.06 -1.64 -11.60
CA HIS A 8 -4.15 -2.67 -12.10
C HIS A 8 -4.25 -2.90 -13.62
N PHE A 9 -5.45 -2.77 -14.16
CA PHE A 9 -5.74 -2.97 -15.59
C PHE A 9 -6.15 -1.66 -16.26
N ASP A 10 -6.09 -1.63 -17.59
CA ASP A 10 -6.42 -0.48 -18.45
C ASP A 10 -7.92 -0.35 -18.78
N ASN A 11 -8.77 -1.04 -18.05
CA ASN A 11 -10.22 -1.06 -18.29
C ASN A 11 -10.99 0.14 -17.71
N GLU A 12 -10.34 1.01 -16.95
CA GLU A 12 -10.93 2.25 -16.44
C GLU A 12 -10.81 3.42 -17.42
N ILE A 13 -9.90 3.31 -18.40
CA ILE A 13 -9.72 4.25 -19.50
C ILE A 13 -9.91 3.48 -20.79
N ASP A 14 -10.83 3.93 -21.64
CA ASP A 14 -11.04 3.28 -22.95
C ASP A 14 -9.92 3.64 -23.94
N VAL A 15 -8.77 3.02 -23.72
CA VAL A 15 -7.57 3.19 -24.57
C VAL A 15 -7.81 2.64 -25.96
N SER A 16 -8.59 1.58 -26.09
CA SER A 16 -8.95 0.99 -27.39
C SER A 16 -9.71 2.00 -28.26
N TRP A 17 -10.65 2.72 -27.65
CA TRP A 17 -11.38 3.79 -28.32
C TRP A 17 -10.45 4.95 -28.73
N LEU A 18 -9.56 5.38 -27.85
CA LEU A 18 -8.56 6.43 -28.17
C LEU A 18 -7.67 6.01 -29.35
N ASN A 19 -7.18 4.79 -29.37
CA ASN A 19 -6.36 4.26 -30.47
C ASN A 19 -7.11 4.21 -31.80
N ALA A 20 -8.42 4.02 -31.78
CA ALA A 20 -9.26 3.96 -32.97
C ALA A 20 -9.69 5.34 -33.50
N ASN A 21 -9.72 6.39 -32.63
CA ASN A 21 -10.34 7.67 -32.97
C ASN A 21 -9.40 8.89 -32.90
N ALA A 22 -8.17 8.73 -32.40
CA ALA A 22 -7.19 9.79 -32.28
C ALA A 22 -5.86 9.43 -32.94
N THR A 23 -5.08 10.43 -33.31
CA THR A 23 -3.68 10.20 -33.72
C THR A 23 -2.82 10.08 -32.48
N LYS A 24 -1.92 9.10 -32.46
CA LYS A 24 -1.04 8.79 -31.33
C LYS A 24 0.41 9.07 -31.69
N ASP A 25 1.10 9.80 -30.82
CA ASP A 25 2.55 10.03 -30.85
C ASP A 25 3.16 9.65 -29.49
N GLU A 26 4.19 8.80 -29.47
CA GLU A 26 4.95 8.50 -28.25
C GLU A 26 5.93 9.63 -27.96
N ILE A 27 5.68 10.44 -26.93
CA ILE A 27 6.57 11.54 -26.51
C ILE A 27 7.85 10.99 -25.88
N LYS A 28 7.70 9.96 -25.04
CA LYS A 28 8.77 9.20 -24.39
C LYS A 28 8.19 7.89 -23.89
N PRO A 29 9.01 6.88 -23.51
CA PRO A 29 8.49 5.62 -23.00
C PRO A 29 7.41 5.78 -21.94
N GLN A 30 6.27 5.13 -22.13
CA GLN A 30 5.09 5.17 -21.26
C GLN A 30 4.36 6.53 -21.23
N VAL A 31 4.61 7.45 -22.17
CA VAL A 31 3.92 8.75 -22.25
C VAL A 31 3.50 8.99 -23.71
N ASP A 32 2.24 8.85 -23.96
CA ASP A 32 1.63 8.99 -25.28
C ASP A 32 0.82 10.29 -25.40
N LEU A 33 1.00 11.00 -26.49
CA LEU A 33 0.17 12.13 -26.89
C LEU A 33 -0.89 11.65 -27.88
N TYR A 34 -2.13 11.84 -27.55
CA TYR A 34 -3.25 11.64 -28.48
C TYR A 34 -3.82 12.99 -28.90
N ASN A 35 -3.96 13.20 -30.21
CA ASN A 35 -4.71 14.33 -30.74
C ASN A 35 -6.10 13.87 -31.20
N LEU A 36 -7.12 14.37 -30.53
CA LEU A 36 -8.53 14.09 -30.80
C LEU A 36 -9.24 15.39 -31.20
N ASN A 37 -9.56 15.53 -32.49
CA ASN A 37 -10.28 16.72 -33.02
C ASN A 37 -9.61 18.06 -32.62
N GLY A 38 -8.27 18.12 -32.70
CA GLY A 38 -7.48 19.30 -32.36
C GLY A 38 -7.28 19.52 -30.85
N LYS A 39 -7.64 18.54 -30.01
CA LYS A 39 -7.40 18.56 -28.57
C LYS A 39 -6.35 17.53 -28.19
N ASP A 40 -5.37 17.98 -27.41
CA ASP A 40 -4.29 17.15 -26.93
C ASP A 40 -4.65 16.46 -25.59
N ILE A 41 -4.45 15.14 -25.56
CA ILE A 41 -4.60 14.27 -24.39
C ILE A 41 -3.28 13.55 -24.21
N ILE A 42 -2.63 13.70 -23.07
CA ILE A 42 -1.43 12.95 -22.70
C ILE A 42 -1.87 11.77 -21.85
N LEU A 43 -1.66 10.56 -22.32
CA LEU A 43 -1.95 9.34 -21.58
C LEU A 43 -0.66 8.77 -20.99
N LEU A 44 -0.68 8.50 -19.67
CA LEU A 44 0.46 7.93 -18.97
C LEU A 44 0.28 6.42 -18.77
N ALA A 45 1.39 5.68 -18.89
CA ALA A 45 1.50 4.23 -18.68
C ALA A 45 0.46 3.41 -19.47
N GLU A 46 0.08 3.89 -20.67
CA GLU A 46 -0.94 3.25 -21.52
C GLU A 46 -2.28 2.98 -20.81
N GLY A 47 -2.64 3.82 -19.84
CA GLY A 47 -3.85 3.64 -19.03
C GLY A 47 -3.76 2.60 -17.91
N ARG A 48 -2.56 2.04 -17.66
CA ARG A 48 -2.30 1.08 -16.59
C ARG A 48 -1.69 1.77 -15.37
N LEU A 49 -1.14 1.01 -14.42
CA LEU A 49 -0.54 1.50 -13.17
C LEU A 49 0.54 2.58 -13.41
N VAL A 50 0.17 3.85 -13.29
CA VAL A 50 1.06 5.00 -13.54
C VAL A 50 2.25 5.02 -12.61
N ASN A 51 2.09 4.58 -11.35
CA ASN A 51 3.16 4.51 -10.36
C ASN A 51 4.25 3.49 -10.70
N LEU A 52 3.97 2.51 -11.56
CA LEU A 52 4.94 1.55 -12.06
C LEU A 52 5.45 1.90 -13.45
N GLY A 53 4.56 2.34 -14.35
CA GLY A 53 4.93 2.68 -15.72
C GLY A 53 5.70 4.00 -15.84
N CYS A 54 5.31 5.03 -15.07
CA CYS A 54 5.90 6.37 -15.13
C CYS A 54 6.68 6.77 -13.87
N ALA A 55 6.80 5.86 -12.89
CA ALA A 55 7.54 6.07 -11.66
C ALA A 55 8.20 4.76 -11.18
N THR A 56 8.74 4.74 -9.98
CA THR A 56 9.51 3.61 -9.44
C THR A 56 8.70 2.71 -8.48
N GLY A 57 7.40 2.95 -8.35
CA GLY A 57 6.54 2.25 -7.39
C GLY A 57 6.83 2.64 -5.94
N HIS A 58 6.45 1.79 -5.00
CA HIS A 58 6.74 1.99 -3.59
C HIS A 58 8.20 1.65 -3.26
N PRO A 59 8.84 2.43 -2.37
CA PRO A 59 10.16 2.08 -1.87
C PRO A 59 10.18 0.69 -1.21
N SER A 60 11.26 -0.05 -1.40
CA SER A 60 11.40 -1.42 -0.85
C SER A 60 11.28 -1.46 0.68
N PHE A 61 11.73 -0.41 1.37
CA PHE A 61 11.55 -0.28 2.83
C PHE A 61 10.07 -0.24 3.23
N VAL A 62 9.24 0.50 2.50
CA VAL A 62 7.79 0.56 2.76
C VAL A 62 7.14 -0.80 2.52
N MET A 63 7.48 -1.45 1.40
CA MET A 63 6.96 -2.79 1.08
C MET A 63 7.45 -3.87 2.04
N SER A 64 8.63 -3.71 2.64
CA SER A 64 9.14 -4.60 3.68
C SER A 64 8.20 -4.67 4.88
N ASN A 65 7.58 -3.57 5.29
CA ASN A 65 6.56 -3.58 6.36
C ASN A 65 5.36 -4.47 5.97
N SER A 66 4.87 -4.34 4.75
CA SER A 66 3.76 -5.15 4.24
C SER A 66 4.10 -6.64 4.19
N PHE A 67 5.26 -6.99 3.65
CA PHE A 67 5.70 -8.38 3.55
C PHE A 67 5.99 -9.01 4.91
N THR A 68 6.54 -8.25 5.85
CA THR A 68 6.74 -8.72 7.22
C THR A 68 5.40 -8.99 7.90
N ASN A 69 4.40 -8.12 7.70
CA ASN A 69 3.07 -8.34 8.24
C ASN A 69 2.41 -9.60 7.66
N GLN A 70 2.50 -9.81 6.35
CA GLN A 70 2.00 -11.02 5.69
C GLN A 70 2.69 -12.28 6.23
N THR A 71 4.01 -12.25 6.42
CA THR A 71 4.78 -13.38 6.97
C THR A 71 4.38 -13.68 8.41
N LEU A 72 4.27 -12.66 9.25
CA LEU A 72 3.84 -12.83 10.64
C LEU A 72 2.40 -13.35 10.73
N ALA A 73 1.51 -12.92 9.84
CA ALA A 73 0.15 -13.43 9.74
C ALA A 73 0.13 -14.94 9.45
N GLN A 74 0.92 -15.39 8.50
CA GLN A 74 1.02 -16.82 8.18
C GLN A 74 1.60 -17.63 9.35
N ILE A 75 2.62 -17.11 10.03
CA ILE A 75 3.21 -17.75 11.21
C ILE A 75 2.17 -17.84 12.34
N GLU A 76 1.40 -16.80 12.57
CA GLU A 76 0.34 -16.77 13.58
C GLU A 76 -0.71 -17.85 13.30
N LEU A 77 -1.25 -17.88 12.11
CA LEU A 77 -2.27 -18.86 11.70
C LEU A 77 -1.74 -20.30 11.75
N TRP A 78 -0.48 -20.51 11.36
CA TRP A 78 0.14 -21.84 11.39
C TRP A 78 0.39 -22.34 12.81
N LYS A 79 0.89 -21.46 13.68
CA LYS A 79 1.23 -21.87 15.07
C LYS A 79 0.01 -22.05 15.96
N ASN A 80 -1.04 -21.31 15.69
CA ASN A 80 -2.23 -21.25 16.51
C ASN A 80 -3.47 -21.78 15.75
N VAL A 81 -3.27 -22.79 14.91
CA VAL A 81 -4.30 -23.31 14.00
C VAL A 81 -5.62 -23.66 14.73
N ASP A 82 -5.53 -24.18 15.93
CA ASP A 82 -6.70 -24.56 16.74
C ASP A 82 -7.51 -23.38 17.26
N ALA A 83 -6.95 -22.16 17.23
CA ALA A 83 -7.62 -20.94 17.64
C ALA A 83 -8.40 -20.25 16.50
N TYR A 84 -8.23 -20.72 15.26
CA TYR A 84 -8.80 -20.12 14.07
C TYR A 84 -9.69 -21.11 13.32
N GLU A 85 -10.93 -20.72 13.10
CA GLU A 85 -11.84 -21.43 12.21
C GLU A 85 -11.67 -20.97 10.75
N ASN A 86 -12.34 -21.65 9.80
CA ASN A 86 -12.31 -21.28 8.39
C ASN A 86 -13.17 -20.02 8.10
N GLN A 87 -12.69 -18.86 8.54
CA GLN A 87 -13.35 -17.57 8.35
C GLN A 87 -12.33 -16.42 8.33
N VAL A 88 -12.79 -15.20 8.08
CA VAL A 88 -11.94 -13.99 8.09
C VAL A 88 -11.77 -13.48 9.51
N TYR A 89 -10.53 -13.22 9.91
CA TYR A 89 -10.17 -12.68 11.22
C TYR A 89 -9.41 -11.36 11.09
N MET A 90 -9.60 -10.49 12.07
CA MET A 90 -8.66 -9.41 12.35
C MET A 90 -7.52 -9.97 13.19
N LEU A 91 -6.31 -9.84 12.70
CA LEU A 91 -5.13 -10.34 13.42
C LEU A 91 -4.85 -9.54 14.69
N PRO A 92 -4.23 -10.15 15.71
CA PRO A 92 -3.86 -9.47 16.95
C PRO A 92 -3.00 -8.24 16.71
N LYS A 93 -3.32 -7.13 17.38
CA LYS A 93 -2.62 -5.84 17.21
C LYS A 93 -1.13 -5.88 17.55
N TYR A 94 -0.70 -6.77 18.42
CA TYR A 94 0.71 -6.94 18.74
C TYR A 94 1.57 -7.34 17.51
N LEU A 95 0.97 -7.93 16.47
CA LEU A 95 1.68 -8.25 15.22
C LEU A 95 2.04 -6.99 14.45
N ASP A 96 1.11 -6.01 14.34
CA ASP A 96 1.39 -4.71 13.73
C ASP A 96 2.52 -3.98 14.46
N GLU A 97 2.45 -3.98 15.78
CA GLU A 97 3.47 -3.34 16.62
C GLU A 97 4.83 -4.03 16.48
N LYS A 98 4.83 -5.35 16.34
CA LYS A 98 6.05 -6.10 16.07
C LYS A 98 6.67 -5.73 14.72
N VAL A 99 5.85 -5.56 13.67
CA VAL A 99 6.33 -5.06 12.38
C VAL A 99 6.98 -3.68 12.53
N ALA A 100 6.32 -2.76 13.23
CA ALA A 100 6.87 -1.42 13.48
C ALA A 100 8.21 -1.50 14.22
N LYS A 101 8.29 -2.24 15.32
CA LYS A 101 9.52 -2.41 16.12
C LYS A 101 10.69 -2.95 15.28
N LEU A 102 10.44 -3.94 14.42
CA LEU A 102 11.46 -4.53 13.54
C LEU A 102 12.03 -3.52 12.53
N HIS A 103 11.24 -2.53 12.12
CA HIS A 103 11.63 -1.55 11.11
C HIS A 103 12.21 -0.25 11.69
N LEU A 104 11.79 0.15 12.90
CA LEU A 104 12.23 1.42 13.52
C LEU A 104 13.74 1.50 13.69
N ALA A 105 14.37 0.43 14.15
CA ALA A 105 15.82 0.38 14.31
C ALA A 105 16.57 0.62 12.98
N LYS A 106 16.00 0.21 11.85
CA LYS A 106 16.59 0.40 10.53
C LYS A 106 16.70 1.87 10.11
N ILE A 107 15.80 2.70 10.60
CA ILE A 107 15.78 4.15 10.33
C ILE A 107 16.30 4.97 11.51
N GLY A 108 16.96 4.34 12.49
CA GLY A 108 17.55 5.00 13.62
C GLY A 108 16.53 5.60 14.61
N VAL A 109 15.34 5.04 14.66
CA VAL A 109 14.28 5.48 15.58
C VAL A 109 14.16 4.49 16.73
N GLU A 110 14.14 5.02 17.95
CA GLU A 110 13.87 4.29 19.17
C GLU A 110 12.39 4.47 19.57
N LEU A 111 11.69 3.36 19.88
CA LEU A 111 10.34 3.42 20.39
C LEU A 111 10.35 3.84 21.85
N THR A 112 9.55 4.83 22.20
CA THR A 112 9.38 5.28 23.58
C THR A 112 8.84 4.16 24.46
N GLU A 113 9.50 3.90 25.57
CA GLU A 113 8.96 3.03 26.62
C GLU A 113 8.07 3.88 27.55
N LEU A 114 6.81 3.51 27.66
CA LEU A 114 5.86 4.22 28.51
C LEU A 114 6.13 3.92 30.00
N ARG A 115 6.05 4.96 30.83
CA ARG A 115 5.92 4.76 32.27
C ARG A 115 4.47 4.40 32.62
N GLU A 116 4.25 3.83 33.79
CA GLU A 116 2.90 3.43 34.26
C GLU A 116 1.90 4.59 34.29
N ASP A 117 2.34 5.79 34.71
CA ASP A 117 1.51 7.00 34.73
C ASP A 117 1.09 7.43 33.30
N GLN A 118 1.98 7.32 32.34
CA GLN A 118 1.71 7.64 30.93
C GLN A 118 0.77 6.60 30.31
N ALA A 119 1.03 5.32 30.53
CA ALA A 119 0.19 4.25 30.02
C ALA A 119 -1.25 4.33 30.59
N SER A 120 -1.37 4.56 31.88
CA SER A 120 -2.66 4.77 32.56
C SER A 120 -3.42 5.98 32.02
N TYR A 121 -2.73 7.09 31.75
CA TYR A 121 -3.34 8.30 31.20
C TYR A 121 -3.98 8.10 29.83
N ILE A 122 -3.32 7.33 28.95
CA ILE A 122 -3.82 7.03 27.60
C ILE A 122 -4.65 5.74 27.52
N GLY A 123 -4.82 5.02 28.62
CA GLY A 123 -5.69 3.84 28.70
C GLY A 123 -5.13 2.58 28.04
N VAL A 124 -3.79 2.40 28.07
CA VAL A 124 -3.10 1.22 27.53
C VAL A 124 -2.22 0.56 28.60
N THR A 125 -1.68 -0.64 28.31
CA THR A 125 -0.63 -1.22 29.16
C THR A 125 0.75 -0.70 28.76
N VAL A 126 1.74 -0.78 29.65
CA VAL A 126 3.12 -0.33 29.38
C VAL A 126 3.73 -1.06 28.17
N GLN A 127 3.40 -2.32 27.97
CA GLN A 127 3.91 -3.15 26.87
C GLN A 127 3.05 -3.12 25.60
N GLY A 128 1.90 -2.45 25.65
CA GLY A 128 0.92 -2.48 24.55
C GLY A 128 -0.10 -3.65 24.67
N PRO A 129 -0.94 -3.89 23.70
CA PRO A 129 -0.98 -3.13 22.45
C PRO A 129 -1.41 -1.67 22.66
N PHE A 130 -0.84 -0.76 21.87
CA PHE A 130 -1.12 0.69 21.96
C PHE A 130 -2.29 1.13 21.10
N LYS A 131 -2.74 0.27 20.18
CA LYS A 131 -3.93 0.48 19.36
C LYS A 131 -5.14 -0.19 19.98
N PRO A 132 -6.30 0.51 20.10
CA PRO A 132 -7.53 -0.12 20.57
C PRO A 132 -8.03 -1.16 19.56
N GLU A 133 -8.81 -2.14 20.03
CA GLU A 133 -9.30 -3.25 19.19
C GLU A 133 -10.16 -2.80 18.01
N TYR A 134 -10.90 -1.70 18.16
CA TYR A 134 -11.71 -1.15 17.07
C TYR A 134 -10.91 -0.45 15.99
N TYR A 135 -9.62 -0.22 16.20
CA TYR A 135 -8.74 0.38 15.20
C TYR A 135 -8.41 -0.64 14.12
N ARG A 136 -8.81 -0.36 12.90
CA ARG A 136 -8.70 -1.31 11.78
C ARG A 136 -7.41 -1.20 10.97
N TYR A 137 -6.64 -0.14 11.19
CA TYR A 137 -5.44 0.12 10.37
C TYR A 137 -4.18 0.21 11.22
#